data_f47df433dd4b05c544b649a56c161a58
#
_entry.id   f47df433dd4b05c544b649a56c161a58
#
_cell.length_a   1.000
_cell.length_b   1.000
_cell.length_c   1.000
_cell.angle_alpha   90.00
_cell.angle_beta   90.00
_cell.angle_gamma   90.00
#
_symmetry.space_group_name_H-M   'P 1'
#
loop_
_entity.id
_entity.type
_entity.pdbx_description
1 polymer ?
#
loop_
_entity_poly.entity_id
_entity_poly.type
_entity_poly.pdbx_seq_one_letter_code
_entity_poly.pdbx_strand_id
1 'polypeptide(L)'
;MKKIINFSGLILTSILLTACGGGDGSSSSNPPITDEKPNLEHQQGRLLILTEDLDRPQLNLYDLAQKQSIHNAQLSFNPSAIHASAGYRYGVLMNRTQGIVNFYDSGLSLNKGNISSQTPQLLKYQLNGASPTHYRNFNDQAAIFYDGNNDQSSKFDVFKDRDIFNNSVASQGLPFKHHGVAEPRGDLVLSTYLADGQSKVSIVKRYGIHGDHFHEQQTLSNPCSGLHGASSIQKFSAFGCEDGVLVVEQQGQKFTDFKISLPVRIGTVVGHHLAPNLVALASTTPDLFIIDPILKNTNQIQWVNDPTTTRLKQIYSSSGKFFVVLDSKGVLNIFDSKTWELKTRLNVIDAQSPDLTKTQLVANGRAD
;
A
#
# COMPACT_ATOMS: atom_id res chain seq x y z
N MET A 1 50.09 -11.19 35.29
CA MET A 1 50.63 -9.94 35.89
C MET A 1 49.87 -8.75 35.37
N LYS A 2 49.40 -7.95 36.32
CA LYS A 2 48.91 -6.56 36.24
C LYS A 2 47.74 -6.22 35.32
N LYS A 3 46.62 -6.11 35.93
CA LYS A 3 45.55 -5.10 36.04
C LYS A 3 45.98 -3.67 35.66
N ILE A 4 45.12 -2.96 34.90
CA ILE A 4 44.82 -1.56 35.21
C ILE A 4 43.36 -1.33 34.85
N ILE A 5 42.60 -0.91 35.86
CA ILE A 5 41.23 -0.38 35.86
C ILE A 5 41.38 1.12 35.71
N ASN A 6 40.57 1.79 34.91
CA ASN A 6 40.27 3.21 35.13
C ASN A 6 38.80 3.53 34.99
N PHE A 7 38.26 4.00 36.09
CA PHE A 7 37.00 4.66 36.32
C PHE A 7 37.10 6.15 35.96
N SER A 8 36.02 6.70 35.44
CA SER A 8 35.57 8.10 35.61
C SER A 8 34.47 8.36 34.58
N GLY A 9 33.30 8.89 34.82
CA GLY A 9 32.78 9.61 35.94
C GLY A 9 31.45 10.17 35.42
N LEU A 10 30.39 9.85 36.08
CA LEU A 10 29.01 10.29 35.84
C LEU A 10 28.89 11.75 36.27
N ILE A 11 28.42 12.64 35.41
CA ILE A 11 27.88 13.94 35.85
C ILE A 11 26.39 14.00 35.39
N LEU A 12 25.54 13.81 36.38
CA LEU A 12 24.11 14.08 36.36
C LEU A 12 23.88 15.55 36.60
N THR A 13 23.36 16.29 35.67
CA THR A 13 22.79 17.62 35.92
C THR A 13 21.30 17.57 35.66
N SER A 14 20.57 17.44 36.74
CA SER A 14 19.14 17.64 36.82
C SER A 14 18.83 19.14 36.77
N ILE A 15 18.10 19.58 35.78
CA ILE A 15 17.44 20.90 35.78
C ILE A 15 15.95 20.66 35.99
N LEU A 16 15.52 20.95 37.20
CA LEU A 16 14.12 21.11 37.55
C LEU A 16 13.65 22.49 37.06
N LEU A 17 12.72 22.52 36.15
CA LEU A 17 11.91 23.72 35.88
C LEU A 17 10.48 23.43 36.26
N THR A 18 10.12 23.93 37.42
CA THR A 18 8.73 24.14 37.86
C THR A 18 8.14 25.32 37.09
N ALA A 19 7.08 25.09 36.34
CA ALA A 19 6.18 26.17 35.92
C ALA A 19 4.75 25.75 36.23
N CYS A 20 4.21 26.40 37.24
CA CYS A 20 2.78 26.46 37.52
C CYS A 20 2.12 27.44 36.55
N GLY A 21 0.96 27.09 36.01
CA GLY A 21 0.11 27.99 35.26
C GLY A 21 -1.09 27.26 34.70
N GLY A 22 -2.20 27.33 35.43
CA GLY A 22 -3.48 26.80 34.96
C GLY A 22 -4.10 27.64 33.84
N GLY A 23 -4.95 27.02 33.04
CA GLY A 23 -5.78 27.67 32.03
C GLY A 23 -6.48 26.62 31.18
N ASP A 24 -7.75 26.39 31.48
CA ASP A 24 -8.68 25.60 30.69
C ASP A 24 -8.77 26.08 29.24
N GLY A 25 -8.86 25.15 28.32
CA GLY A 25 -9.20 25.41 26.94
C GLY A 25 -8.44 24.49 25.97
N SER A 26 -8.73 23.18 25.95
CA SER A 26 -8.25 22.30 24.88
C SER A 26 -9.06 22.55 23.61
N SER A 27 -8.75 23.60 22.88
CA SER A 27 -9.00 23.67 21.46
C SER A 27 -7.88 22.87 20.78
N SER A 28 -8.15 21.68 20.31
CA SER A 28 -7.25 20.94 19.44
C SER A 28 -7.13 21.67 18.09
N SER A 29 -6.32 22.72 18.05
CA SER A 29 -6.00 23.38 16.81
C SER A 29 -5.12 22.46 15.99
N ASN A 30 -5.64 22.01 14.84
CA ASN A 30 -4.80 21.33 13.86
C ASN A 30 -3.58 22.20 13.53
N PRO A 31 -2.39 21.61 13.31
CA PRO A 31 -1.22 22.34 12.86
C PRO A 31 -1.52 23.22 11.65
N PRO A 32 -0.91 24.39 11.52
CA PRO A 32 -1.10 25.26 10.35
C PRO A 32 -0.62 24.58 9.08
N ILE A 33 -1.21 24.94 7.96
CA ILE A 33 -0.71 24.55 6.65
C ILE A 33 0.60 25.29 6.39
N THR A 34 1.63 24.59 5.96
CA THR A 34 2.92 25.17 5.60
C THR A 34 3.19 24.98 4.10
N ASP A 35 3.88 25.93 3.49
CA ASP A 35 4.34 25.88 2.10
C ASP A 35 5.81 25.39 2.01
N GLU A 36 6.37 24.91 3.11
CA GLU A 36 7.74 24.39 3.12
C GLU A 36 7.85 23.17 2.20
N LYS A 37 8.69 23.28 1.20
CA LYS A 37 9.04 22.14 0.33
C LYS A 37 10.04 21.26 1.05
N PRO A 38 9.83 19.92 1.04
CA PRO A 38 10.78 18.99 1.64
C PRO A 38 12.15 19.11 0.98
N ASN A 39 13.22 19.04 1.78
CA ASN A 39 14.58 18.99 1.26
C ASN A 39 14.84 17.61 0.64
N LEU A 40 15.04 17.58 -0.68
CA LEU A 40 15.25 16.35 -1.47
C LEU A 40 16.74 16.02 -1.71
N GLU A 41 17.67 16.64 -0.98
CA GLU A 41 19.10 16.63 -1.33
C GLU A 41 19.80 15.26 -1.29
N HIS A 42 19.21 14.23 -0.66
CA HIS A 42 19.88 12.93 -0.49
C HIS A 42 19.05 11.70 -0.88
N GLN A 43 18.01 11.88 -1.67
CA GLN A 43 17.19 10.74 -2.08
C GLN A 43 17.79 10.02 -3.30
N GLN A 44 18.29 8.82 -3.08
CA GLN A 44 18.60 7.89 -4.17
C GLN A 44 17.31 7.13 -4.52
N GLY A 45 16.90 7.21 -5.77
CA GLY A 45 15.69 6.53 -6.24
C GLY A 45 15.27 7.01 -7.62
N ARG A 46 14.33 6.29 -8.20
CA ARG A 46 13.75 6.62 -9.51
C ARG A 46 12.24 6.67 -9.41
N LEU A 47 11.64 7.68 -10.00
CA LEU A 47 10.20 7.86 -10.08
C LEU A 47 9.74 7.57 -11.51
N LEU A 48 8.88 6.57 -11.67
CA LEU A 48 8.24 6.28 -12.95
C LEU A 48 6.94 7.08 -13.05
N ILE A 49 6.87 7.96 -14.02
CA ILE A 49 5.74 8.87 -14.24
C ILE A 49 5.05 8.46 -15.55
N LEU A 50 3.75 8.18 -15.47
CA LEU A 50 2.91 8.01 -16.64
C LEU A 50 2.34 9.38 -17.03
N THR A 51 2.56 9.77 -18.28
CA THR A 51 1.82 10.88 -18.89
C THR A 51 0.71 10.28 -19.75
N GLU A 52 -0.53 10.51 -19.32
CA GLU A 52 -1.71 10.10 -20.06
C GLU A 52 -1.96 11.09 -21.19
N ASP A 53 -1.34 10.86 -22.34
CA ASP A 53 -1.80 11.42 -23.60
C ASP A 53 -2.67 10.33 -24.25
N LEU A 54 -3.92 10.66 -24.57
CA LEU A 54 -4.87 9.70 -25.12
C LEU A 54 -4.37 9.01 -26.40
N ASP A 55 -3.56 9.72 -27.19
CA ASP A 55 -3.02 9.20 -28.44
C ASP A 55 -1.63 8.54 -28.28
N ARG A 56 -0.86 8.97 -27.30
CA ARG A 56 0.55 8.54 -27.12
C ARG A 56 0.97 8.52 -25.65
N PRO A 57 0.47 7.58 -24.83
CA PRO A 57 0.87 7.49 -23.43
C PRO A 57 2.37 7.23 -23.33
N GLN A 58 3.02 7.94 -22.43
CA GLN A 58 4.47 7.87 -22.24
C GLN A 58 4.81 7.57 -20.77
N LEU A 59 5.82 6.74 -20.60
CA LEU A 59 6.51 6.58 -19.32
C LEU A 59 7.74 7.48 -19.31
N ASN A 60 7.89 8.25 -18.27
CA ASN A 60 9.05 9.07 -17.99
C ASN A 60 9.71 8.56 -16.70
N LEU A 61 10.97 8.18 -16.78
CA LEU A 61 11.75 7.79 -15.61
C LEU A 61 12.59 8.96 -15.12
N TYR A 62 12.24 9.48 -13.97
CA TYR A 62 12.93 10.59 -13.32
C TYR A 62 13.88 10.06 -12.25
N ASP A 63 15.14 10.47 -12.30
CA ASP A 63 16.15 10.13 -11.30
C ASP A 63 16.15 11.22 -10.21
N LEU A 64 15.87 10.84 -8.97
CA LEU A 64 15.75 11.78 -7.86
C LEU A 64 17.09 12.37 -7.43
N ALA A 65 18.18 11.62 -7.56
CA ALA A 65 19.52 12.12 -7.21
C ALA A 65 20.04 13.09 -8.28
N GLN A 66 19.81 12.78 -9.56
CA GLN A 66 20.21 13.63 -10.68
C GLN A 66 19.23 14.80 -10.94
N LYS A 67 18.02 14.73 -10.33
CA LYS A 67 16.93 15.71 -10.51
C LYS A 67 16.53 15.93 -11.99
N GLN A 68 16.56 14.87 -12.80
CA GLN A 68 16.23 14.93 -14.22
C GLN A 68 15.60 13.64 -14.75
N SER A 69 14.90 13.75 -15.87
CA SER A 69 14.44 12.61 -16.63
C SER A 69 15.62 11.92 -17.30
N ILE A 70 15.72 10.61 -17.10
CA ILE A 70 16.84 9.79 -17.62
C ILE A 70 16.41 8.82 -18.72
N HIS A 71 15.11 8.54 -18.85
CA HIS A 71 14.59 7.65 -19.87
C HIS A 71 13.12 7.91 -20.15
N ASN A 72 12.72 7.80 -21.42
CA ASN A 72 11.33 7.87 -21.86
C ASN A 72 10.99 6.62 -22.66
N ALA A 73 9.79 6.09 -22.45
CA ALA A 73 9.26 4.98 -23.23
C ALA A 73 7.83 5.29 -23.68
N GLN A 74 7.58 5.21 -24.98
CA GLN A 74 6.23 5.32 -25.49
C GLN A 74 5.50 3.99 -25.29
N LEU A 75 4.27 4.04 -24.81
CA LEU A 75 3.39 2.89 -24.67
C LEU A 75 2.43 2.79 -25.85
N SER A 76 2.06 1.56 -26.21
CA SER A 76 1.01 1.28 -27.19
C SER A 76 -0.40 1.22 -26.57
N PHE A 77 -0.51 1.48 -25.26
CA PHE A 77 -1.76 1.43 -24.49
C PHE A 77 -1.69 2.35 -23.29
N ASN A 78 -2.84 2.78 -22.78
CA ASN A 78 -2.95 3.48 -21.49
C ASN A 78 -3.11 2.46 -20.36
N PRO A 79 -2.17 2.35 -19.40
CA PRO A 79 -2.36 1.53 -18.22
C PRO A 79 -3.55 2.02 -17.40
N SER A 80 -4.39 1.10 -16.94
CA SER A 80 -5.45 1.41 -15.98
C SER A 80 -4.92 1.66 -14.56
N ALA A 81 -3.71 1.17 -14.26
CA ALA A 81 -3.00 1.41 -13.01
C ALA A 81 -1.49 1.18 -13.19
N ILE A 82 -0.72 1.92 -12.40
CA ILE A 82 0.74 1.73 -12.26
C ILE A 82 1.06 1.50 -10.79
N HIS A 83 1.93 0.52 -10.52
CA HIS A 83 2.44 0.22 -9.19
C HIS A 83 3.95 -0.01 -9.23
N ALA A 84 4.62 0.21 -8.10
CA ALA A 84 5.97 -0.29 -7.92
C ALA A 84 5.91 -1.79 -7.61
N SER A 85 6.85 -2.59 -8.13
CA SER A 85 7.00 -3.98 -7.71
C SER A 85 7.39 -4.07 -6.24
N ALA A 86 7.20 -5.24 -5.62
CA ALA A 86 7.47 -5.42 -4.19
C ALA A 86 8.95 -5.18 -3.82
N GLY A 87 9.88 -5.45 -4.74
CA GLY A 87 11.31 -5.13 -4.59
C GLY A 87 11.71 -3.76 -5.12
N TYR A 88 10.76 -2.94 -5.58
CA TYR A 88 10.95 -1.57 -6.08
C TYR A 88 11.83 -1.42 -7.32
N ARG A 89 12.13 -2.51 -8.04
CA ARG A 89 12.90 -2.45 -9.27
C ARG A 89 12.03 -2.15 -10.49
N TYR A 90 10.84 -2.74 -10.55
CA TYR A 90 9.98 -2.67 -11.73
C TYR A 90 8.76 -1.78 -11.51
N GLY A 91 8.36 -1.06 -12.55
CA GLY A 91 7.00 -0.55 -12.69
C GLY A 91 6.09 -1.68 -13.19
N VAL A 92 4.98 -1.90 -12.53
CA VAL A 92 3.93 -2.86 -12.89
C VAL A 92 2.80 -2.10 -13.57
N LEU A 93 2.61 -2.31 -14.86
CA LEU A 93 1.67 -1.57 -15.72
C LEU A 93 0.47 -2.46 -16.01
N MET A 94 -0.64 -2.21 -15.36
CA MET A 94 -1.86 -3.01 -15.52
C MET A 94 -2.74 -2.43 -16.63
N ASN A 95 -3.12 -3.25 -17.60
CA ASN A 95 -4.11 -2.92 -18.62
C ASN A 95 -5.35 -3.78 -18.43
N ARG A 96 -6.32 -3.26 -17.68
CA ARG A 96 -7.55 -3.98 -17.36
C ARG A 96 -8.35 -4.39 -18.59
N THR A 97 -8.45 -3.51 -19.58
CA THR A 97 -9.25 -3.74 -20.78
C THR A 97 -8.68 -4.81 -21.67
N GLN A 98 -7.36 -4.83 -21.85
CA GLN A 98 -6.69 -5.82 -22.68
C GLN A 98 -6.31 -7.11 -21.94
N GLY A 99 -6.45 -7.12 -20.60
CA GLY A 99 -6.10 -8.29 -19.79
C GLY A 99 -4.60 -8.55 -19.72
N ILE A 100 -3.77 -7.51 -19.74
CA ILE A 100 -2.32 -7.58 -19.80
C ILE A 100 -1.70 -6.85 -18.63
N VAL A 101 -0.60 -7.38 -18.11
CA VAL A 101 0.28 -6.70 -17.17
C VAL A 101 1.69 -6.69 -17.71
N ASN A 102 2.20 -5.50 -17.99
CA ASN A 102 3.57 -5.29 -18.47
C ASN A 102 4.48 -4.82 -17.33
N PHE A 103 5.78 -4.99 -17.54
CA PHE A 103 6.80 -4.60 -16.58
C PHE A 103 7.79 -3.63 -17.22
N TYR A 104 8.07 -2.55 -16.50
CA TYR A 104 9.12 -1.60 -16.87
C TYR A 104 10.27 -1.71 -15.87
N ASP A 105 11.44 -2.16 -16.33
CA ASP A 105 12.66 -2.20 -15.51
C ASP A 105 13.23 -0.79 -15.35
N SER A 106 13.24 -0.27 -14.15
CA SER A 106 13.84 1.02 -13.83
C SER A 106 15.37 1.02 -14.01
N GLY A 107 15.97 -0.16 -14.16
CA GLY A 107 17.42 -0.34 -14.19
C GLY A 107 18.10 -0.17 -12.84
N LEU A 108 17.36 0.13 -11.76
CA LEU A 108 17.93 0.31 -10.42
C LEU A 108 17.73 -0.97 -9.61
N SER A 109 18.80 -1.56 -9.12
CA SER A 109 18.71 -2.74 -8.26
C SER A 109 19.59 -2.59 -7.02
N LEU A 110 19.10 -3.14 -5.92
CA LEU A 110 19.86 -3.20 -4.66
C LEU A 110 20.29 -4.64 -4.39
N ASN A 111 21.55 -4.85 -4.25
CA ASN A 111 22.12 -6.13 -3.87
C ASN A 111 23.06 -5.96 -2.67
N LYS A 112 22.71 -6.60 -1.54
CA LYS A 112 23.49 -6.55 -0.28
C LYS A 112 23.90 -5.13 0.13
N GLY A 113 22.98 -4.17 0.05
CA GLY A 113 23.24 -2.78 0.40
C GLY A 113 23.86 -1.93 -0.73
N ASN A 114 24.34 -2.54 -1.82
CA ASN A 114 24.91 -1.82 -2.95
C ASN A 114 23.87 -1.55 -4.02
N ILE A 115 23.74 -0.30 -4.44
CA ILE A 115 22.88 0.10 -5.54
C ILE A 115 23.66 -0.06 -6.84
N SER A 116 23.08 -0.75 -7.81
CA SER A 116 23.61 -0.86 -9.16
C SER A 116 22.59 -0.31 -10.17
N SER A 117 23.11 0.29 -11.25
CA SER A 117 22.31 0.90 -12.30
C SER A 117 22.55 0.21 -13.63
N GLN A 118 21.49 -0.10 -14.34
CA GLN A 118 21.46 -0.65 -15.70
C GLN A 118 20.58 0.22 -16.60
N THR A 119 20.58 -0.01 -17.88
CA THR A 119 19.72 0.70 -18.83
C THR A 119 18.25 0.38 -18.55
N PRO A 120 17.42 1.40 -18.30
CA PRO A 120 15.97 1.18 -18.13
C PRO A 120 15.32 0.68 -19.42
N GLN A 121 14.28 -0.16 -19.31
CA GLN A 121 13.57 -0.67 -20.48
C GLN A 121 12.17 -1.20 -20.16
N LEU A 122 11.28 -1.15 -21.13
CA LEU A 122 10.03 -1.91 -21.11
C LEU A 122 10.35 -3.38 -21.44
N LEU A 123 9.96 -4.29 -20.56
CA LEU A 123 10.23 -5.72 -20.78
C LEU A 123 9.29 -6.30 -21.85
N LYS A 124 9.77 -7.32 -22.57
CA LYS A 124 8.94 -8.13 -23.47
C LYS A 124 8.05 -9.11 -22.70
N TYR A 125 8.48 -9.50 -21.50
CA TYR A 125 7.71 -10.38 -20.64
C TYR A 125 6.47 -9.66 -20.11
N GLN A 126 5.34 -10.35 -20.12
CA GLN A 126 4.06 -9.86 -19.63
C GLN A 126 3.25 -10.99 -18.99
N LEU A 127 2.31 -10.62 -18.10
CA LEU A 127 1.30 -11.54 -17.60
C LEU A 127 -0.02 -11.30 -18.33
N ASN A 128 -0.83 -12.37 -18.46
CA ASN A 128 -2.10 -12.33 -19.15
C ASN A 128 -3.21 -12.91 -18.24
N GLY A 129 -4.38 -12.28 -18.28
CA GLY A 129 -5.58 -12.70 -17.57
C GLY A 129 -6.68 -11.66 -17.67
N ALA A 130 -7.94 -12.08 -17.70
CA ALA A 130 -9.07 -11.17 -17.89
C ALA A 130 -9.23 -10.21 -16.71
N SER A 131 -9.23 -8.92 -17.01
CA SER A 131 -9.51 -7.83 -16.05
C SER A 131 -8.57 -7.81 -14.85
N PRO A 132 -7.23 -7.62 -15.00
CA PRO A 132 -6.34 -7.37 -13.85
C PRO A 132 -6.83 -6.15 -13.09
N THR A 133 -7.04 -6.29 -11.77
CA THR A 133 -7.76 -5.28 -10.98
C THR A 133 -7.01 -4.84 -9.75
N HIS A 134 -6.66 -5.77 -8.88
CA HIS A 134 -6.01 -5.45 -7.62
C HIS A 134 -4.56 -5.93 -7.60
N TYR A 135 -3.66 -4.98 -7.37
CA TYR A 135 -2.27 -5.24 -7.03
C TYR A 135 -2.10 -5.12 -5.52
N ARG A 136 -1.51 -6.12 -4.91
CA ARG A 136 -1.14 -6.12 -3.48
C ARG A 136 0.30 -6.56 -3.32
N ASN A 137 0.99 -5.96 -2.38
CA ASN A 137 2.34 -6.37 -2.02
C ASN A 137 2.50 -6.49 -0.51
N PHE A 138 3.34 -7.41 -0.11
CA PHE A 138 3.76 -7.58 1.27
C PHE A 138 5.19 -8.10 1.30
N ASN A 139 6.07 -7.42 2.04
CA ASN A 139 7.52 -7.65 2.02
C ASN A 139 8.08 -7.56 0.58
N ASP A 140 8.71 -8.63 0.09
CA ASP A 140 9.33 -8.74 -1.23
C ASP A 140 8.43 -9.42 -2.28
N GLN A 141 7.16 -9.64 -1.97
CA GLN A 141 6.22 -10.40 -2.80
C GLN A 141 5.00 -9.57 -3.19
N ALA A 142 4.55 -9.73 -4.42
CA ALA A 142 3.35 -9.12 -4.93
C ALA A 142 2.34 -10.15 -5.42
N ALA A 143 1.06 -9.78 -5.41
CA ALA A 143 -0.03 -10.51 -6.03
C ALA A 143 -0.86 -9.59 -6.92
N ILE A 144 -1.31 -10.12 -8.05
CA ILE A 144 -2.30 -9.48 -8.92
C ILE A 144 -3.53 -10.37 -8.96
N PHE A 145 -4.68 -9.78 -8.71
CA PHE A 145 -5.98 -10.43 -8.86
C PHE A 145 -6.61 -10.01 -10.19
N TYR A 146 -7.13 -10.99 -10.92
CA TYR A 146 -7.84 -10.82 -12.17
C TYR A 146 -9.30 -11.19 -11.95
N ASP A 147 -10.20 -10.24 -12.17
CA ASP A 147 -11.65 -10.44 -11.91
C ASP A 147 -12.31 -11.48 -12.81
N GLY A 148 -11.65 -11.81 -13.93
CA GLY A 148 -12.27 -12.62 -14.97
C GLY A 148 -13.28 -11.82 -15.83
N ASN A 149 -13.90 -12.52 -16.76
CA ASN A 149 -14.96 -12.01 -17.62
C ASN A 149 -15.97 -13.15 -17.93
N ASN A 150 -16.76 -13.04 -18.99
CA ASN A 150 -17.73 -14.09 -19.34
C ASN A 150 -17.06 -15.38 -19.83
N ASP A 151 -15.86 -15.27 -20.39
CA ASP A 151 -15.12 -16.37 -21.02
C ASP A 151 -14.04 -16.97 -20.12
N GLN A 152 -13.61 -16.21 -19.08
CA GLN A 152 -12.53 -16.59 -18.17
C GLN A 152 -12.92 -16.35 -16.73
N SER A 153 -12.75 -17.35 -15.91
CA SER A 153 -12.87 -17.24 -14.45
C SER A 153 -11.79 -16.34 -13.86
N SER A 154 -11.99 -15.92 -12.61
CA SER A 154 -10.96 -15.18 -11.87
C SER A 154 -9.71 -16.01 -11.64
N LYS A 155 -8.59 -15.34 -11.49
CA LYS A 155 -7.33 -15.92 -11.06
C LYS A 155 -6.51 -14.93 -10.24
N PHE A 156 -5.46 -15.40 -9.61
CA PHE A 156 -4.40 -14.54 -9.10
C PHE A 156 -3.02 -15.04 -9.49
N ASP A 157 -2.11 -14.10 -9.73
CA ASP A 157 -0.70 -14.35 -9.95
C ASP A 157 0.10 -13.83 -8.77
N VAL A 158 1.16 -14.55 -8.37
CA VAL A 158 2.04 -14.16 -7.25
C VAL A 158 3.49 -14.24 -7.69
N PHE A 159 4.27 -13.21 -7.38
CA PHE A 159 5.64 -13.08 -7.83
C PHE A 159 6.49 -12.17 -6.95
N LYS A 160 7.79 -12.35 -7.07
CA LYS A 160 8.85 -11.43 -6.60
C LYS A 160 9.55 -10.80 -7.79
N ASP A 161 10.35 -9.78 -7.57
CA ASP A 161 11.10 -9.14 -8.65
C ASP A 161 12.01 -10.13 -9.42
N ARG A 162 12.59 -11.12 -8.73
CA ARG A 162 13.37 -12.19 -9.36
C ARG A 162 12.55 -13.07 -10.31
N ASP A 163 11.26 -13.24 -10.02
CA ASP A 163 10.37 -14.08 -10.83
C ASP A 163 9.99 -13.37 -12.15
N ILE A 164 9.87 -12.02 -12.10
CA ILE A 164 9.76 -11.18 -13.31
C ILE A 164 11.02 -11.35 -14.17
N PHE A 165 12.20 -11.27 -13.57
CA PHE A 165 13.47 -11.44 -14.28
C PHE A 165 13.59 -12.83 -14.92
N ASN A 166 13.14 -13.88 -14.25
CA ASN A 166 13.21 -15.26 -14.69
C ASN A 166 12.03 -15.70 -15.59
N ASN A 167 11.05 -14.81 -15.83
CA ASN A 167 9.79 -15.12 -16.51
C ASN A 167 9.02 -16.30 -15.87
N SER A 168 9.03 -16.37 -14.54
CA SER A 168 8.48 -17.47 -13.75
C SER A 168 7.56 -16.92 -12.64
N VAL A 169 6.26 -16.96 -12.89
CA VAL A 169 5.23 -16.45 -11.97
C VAL A 169 4.27 -17.59 -11.63
N ALA A 170 4.01 -17.77 -10.33
CA ALA A 170 3.02 -18.75 -9.86
C ALA A 170 1.60 -18.21 -10.03
N SER A 171 0.68 -19.05 -10.51
CA SER A 171 -0.69 -18.67 -10.82
C SER A 171 -1.70 -19.65 -10.25
N GLN A 172 -2.87 -19.14 -9.82
CA GLN A 172 -4.00 -19.93 -9.35
C GLN A 172 -5.30 -19.46 -9.98
N GLY A 173 -5.96 -20.36 -10.71
CA GLY A 173 -7.33 -20.18 -11.19
C GLY A 173 -8.36 -20.37 -10.07
N LEU A 174 -9.46 -19.62 -10.13
CA LEU A 174 -10.61 -19.72 -9.24
C LEU A 174 -11.83 -20.18 -10.05
N PRO A 175 -12.83 -20.84 -9.41
CA PRO A 175 -13.93 -21.46 -10.17
C PRO A 175 -14.86 -20.46 -10.85
N PHE A 176 -15.06 -19.29 -10.27
CA PHE A 176 -16.03 -18.31 -10.75
C PHE A 176 -15.40 -16.94 -10.92
N LYS A 177 -15.86 -16.19 -11.92
CA LYS A 177 -15.50 -14.78 -12.06
C LYS A 177 -16.07 -13.96 -10.91
N HIS A 178 -15.28 -13.10 -10.33
CA HIS A 178 -15.70 -12.14 -9.31
C HIS A 178 -14.66 -11.04 -9.15
N HIS A 179 -15.12 -9.90 -8.67
CA HIS A 179 -14.23 -8.85 -8.22
C HIS A 179 -13.62 -9.24 -6.88
N GLY A 180 -12.29 -9.33 -6.80
CA GLY A 180 -11.62 -9.87 -5.64
C GLY A 180 -10.21 -9.35 -5.43
N VAL A 181 -9.54 -9.88 -4.41
CA VAL A 181 -8.18 -9.51 -4.02
C VAL A 181 -7.40 -10.74 -3.52
N ALA A 182 -6.09 -10.74 -3.73
CA ALA A 182 -5.16 -11.71 -3.19
C ALA A 182 -4.06 -11.01 -2.38
N GLU A 183 -3.86 -11.44 -1.13
CA GLU A 183 -2.84 -10.91 -0.22
C GLU A 183 -1.71 -11.94 -0.08
N PRO A 184 -0.49 -11.62 -0.57
CA PRO A 184 0.66 -12.52 -0.47
C PRO A 184 1.16 -12.59 0.98
N ARG A 185 1.50 -13.81 1.44
CA ARG A 185 1.96 -14.09 2.79
C ARG A 185 3.14 -15.08 2.80
N GLY A 186 4.16 -14.85 1.98
CA GLY A 186 5.28 -15.76 1.79
C GLY A 186 4.88 -16.95 0.89
N ASP A 187 5.02 -18.17 1.39
CA ASP A 187 4.59 -19.38 0.65
C ASP A 187 3.07 -19.59 0.69
N LEU A 188 2.33 -18.62 1.24
CA LEU A 188 0.89 -18.64 1.41
C LEU A 188 0.25 -17.42 0.78
N VAL A 189 -1.02 -17.53 0.40
CA VAL A 189 -1.84 -16.43 -0.11
C VAL A 189 -3.22 -16.50 0.53
N LEU A 190 -3.73 -15.36 0.94
CA LEU A 190 -5.13 -15.18 1.28
C LEU A 190 -5.86 -14.59 0.08
N SER A 191 -6.84 -15.28 -0.45
CA SER A 191 -7.61 -14.80 -1.60
C SER A 191 -9.11 -14.81 -1.32
N THR A 192 -9.77 -13.81 -1.84
CA THR A 192 -11.23 -13.79 -1.91
C THR A 192 -11.74 -14.95 -2.74
N TYR A 193 -12.92 -15.45 -2.36
CA TYR A 193 -13.55 -16.56 -3.03
C TYR A 193 -15.06 -16.34 -3.16
N LEU A 194 -15.57 -16.48 -4.37
CA LEU A 194 -17.02 -16.52 -4.63
C LEU A 194 -17.50 -17.96 -4.55
N ALA A 195 -18.40 -18.25 -3.61
CA ALA A 195 -19.01 -19.57 -3.50
C ALA A 195 -20.06 -19.78 -4.61
N ASP A 196 -20.29 -21.04 -4.94
CA ASP A 196 -21.29 -21.42 -5.95
C ASP A 196 -22.68 -20.89 -5.57
N GLY A 197 -23.40 -20.38 -6.56
CA GLY A 197 -24.72 -19.79 -6.38
C GLY A 197 -24.76 -18.43 -5.65
N GLN A 198 -23.62 -17.89 -5.23
CA GLN A 198 -23.56 -16.59 -4.56
C GLN A 198 -23.30 -15.46 -5.56
N SER A 199 -23.92 -14.29 -5.31
CA SER A 199 -23.69 -13.08 -6.09
C SER A 199 -22.71 -12.09 -5.43
N LYS A 200 -22.42 -12.30 -4.14
CA LYS A 200 -21.49 -11.45 -3.37
C LYS A 200 -20.35 -12.29 -2.79
N VAL A 201 -19.14 -11.75 -2.91
CA VAL A 201 -17.96 -12.32 -2.24
C VAL A 201 -18.07 -12.10 -0.74
N SER A 202 -17.90 -13.17 0.03
CA SER A 202 -17.97 -13.12 1.49
C SER A 202 -16.95 -14.04 2.18
N ILE A 203 -16.20 -14.80 1.40
CA ILE A 203 -15.29 -15.83 1.90
C ILE A 203 -13.85 -15.44 1.53
N VAL A 204 -12.94 -15.69 2.47
CA VAL A 204 -11.49 -15.66 2.24
C VAL A 204 -10.97 -17.08 2.41
N LYS A 205 -10.16 -17.52 1.46
CA LYS A 205 -9.47 -18.82 1.51
C LYS A 205 -7.96 -18.63 1.56
N ARG A 206 -7.30 -19.57 2.22
CA ARG A 206 -5.85 -19.67 2.26
C ARG A 206 -5.39 -20.70 1.24
N TYR A 207 -4.40 -20.31 0.45
CA TYR A 207 -3.72 -21.15 -0.52
C TYR A 207 -2.25 -21.29 -0.15
N GLY A 208 -1.67 -22.47 -0.34
CA GLY A 208 -0.24 -22.72 -0.20
C GLY A 208 0.38 -22.94 -1.58
N ILE A 209 1.59 -22.42 -1.78
CA ILE A 209 2.34 -22.60 -3.03
C ILE A 209 2.83 -24.05 -3.17
N HIS A 210 2.75 -24.58 -4.37
CA HIS A 210 3.29 -25.86 -4.74
C HIS A 210 3.87 -25.79 -6.15
N GLY A 211 5.18 -25.56 -6.24
CA GLY A 211 5.84 -25.32 -7.52
C GLY A 211 5.39 -24.00 -8.16
N ASP A 212 4.70 -24.08 -9.28
CA ASP A 212 4.21 -22.97 -10.09
C ASP A 212 2.71 -22.65 -9.89
N HIS A 213 2.04 -23.36 -8.97
CA HIS A 213 0.62 -23.20 -8.65
C HIS A 213 0.35 -23.26 -7.15
N PHE A 214 -0.92 -23.07 -6.77
CA PHE A 214 -1.36 -23.04 -5.39
C PHE A 214 -2.45 -24.10 -5.14
N HIS A 215 -2.48 -24.63 -3.91
CA HIS A 215 -3.54 -25.49 -3.43
C HIS A 215 -4.31 -24.82 -2.30
N GLU A 216 -5.65 -24.90 -2.34
CA GLU A 216 -6.49 -24.50 -1.24
C GLU A 216 -6.17 -25.36 0.00
N GLN A 217 -5.98 -24.70 1.13
CA GLN A 217 -5.62 -25.34 2.39
C GLN A 217 -6.60 -25.05 3.52
N GLN A 218 -7.31 -23.91 3.46
CA GLN A 218 -8.22 -23.50 4.52
C GLN A 218 -9.25 -22.50 4.00
N THR A 219 -10.50 -22.63 4.44
CA THR A 219 -11.51 -21.56 4.39
C THR A 219 -11.56 -20.87 5.75
N LEU A 220 -11.51 -19.54 5.80
CA LEU A 220 -11.62 -18.77 7.03
C LEU A 220 -13.04 -18.82 7.58
N SER A 221 -13.18 -18.71 8.91
CA SER A 221 -14.44 -19.01 9.60
C SER A 221 -15.42 -17.83 9.66
N ASN A 222 -14.91 -16.59 9.72
CA ASN A 222 -15.75 -15.42 9.84
C ASN A 222 -16.14 -14.87 8.47
N PRO A 223 -17.42 -14.69 8.18
CA PRO A 223 -17.87 -14.12 6.90
C PRO A 223 -17.59 -12.61 6.83
N CYS A 224 -17.32 -12.15 5.61
CA CYS A 224 -17.10 -10.74 5.30
C CYS A 224 -17.97 -10.36 4.10
N SER A 225 -19.25 -10.09 4.34
CA SER A 225 -20.21 -9.76 3.27
C SER A 225 -19.75 -8.57 2.46
N GLY A 226 -19.88 -8.65 1.14
CA GLY A 226 -19.50 -7.59 0.22
C GLY A 226 -18.01 -7.24 0.30
N LEU A 227 -17.17 -8.25 0.49
CA LEU A 227 -15.73 -8.15 0.67
C LEU A 227 -15.11 -7.28 -0.43
N HIS A 228 -14.32 -6.28 -0.02
CA HIS A 228 -13.66 -5.36 -0.93
C HIS A 228 -12.42 -4.76 -0.28
N GLY A 229 -11.32 -4.72 -1.02
CA GLY A 229 -10.06 -4.18 -0.56
C GLY A 229 -9.42 -4.99 0.57
N ALA A 230 -8.11 -5.10 0.54
CA ALA A 230 -7.34 -5.77 1.58
C ALA A 230 -5.96 -5.14 1.69
N SER A 231 -5.32 -5.35 2.82
CA SER A 231 -3.91 -5.02 3.03
C SER A 231 -3.33 -5.79 4.20
N SER A 232 -2.00 -5.84 4.27
CA SER A 232 -1.28 -6.58 5.30
C SER A 232 -0.27 -5.73 6.04
N ILE A 233 -0.11 -6.03 7.34
CA ILE A 233 0.96 -5.53 8.21
C ILE A 233 1.54 -6.71 9.00
N GLN A 234 2.85 -6.76 9.19
CA GLN A 234 3.48 -7.79 10.02
C GLN A 234 2.82 -9.17 9.85
N LYS A 235 2.21 -9.72 10.93
CA LYS A 235 1.52 -11.02 10.92
C LYS A 235 0.01 -10.92 10.63
N PHE A 236 -0.51 -9.74 10.36
CA PHE A 236 -1.95 -9.52 10.13
C PHE A 236 -2.25 -9.14 8.69
N SER A 237 -3.36 -9.65 8.18
CA SER A 237 -4.03 -9.18 6.97
C SER A 237 -5.43 -8.74 7.32
N ALA A 238 -5.97 -7.74 6.61
CA ALA A 238 -7.32 -7.28 6.86
C ALA A 238 -8.07 -7.05 5.55
N PHE A 239 -9.38 -7.34 5.58
CA PHE A 239 -10.29 -7.24 4.45
C PHE A 239 -11.48 -6.36 4.82
N GLY A 240 -11.86 -5.43 3.95
CA GLY A 240 -13.04 -4.59 4.17
C GLY A 240 -14.34 -5.36 3.91
N CYS A 241 -15.33 -5.16 4.79
CA CYS A 241 -16.65 -5.77 4.73
C CYS A 241 -17.75 -4.69 4.71
N GLU A 242 -19.01 -5.08 4.46
CA GLU A 242 -20.16 -4.18 4.55
C GLU A 242 -20.38 -3.64 5.98
N ASP A 243 -19.91 -4.34 7.00
CA ASP A 243 -20.16 -4.11 8.43
C ASP A 243 -18.87 -4.09 9.27
N GLY A 244 -17.74 -3.70 8.67
CA GLY A 244 -16.47 -3.58 9.35
C GLY A 244 -15.29 -4.19 8.62
N VAL A 245 -14.40 -4.86 9.37
CA VAL A 245 -13.15 -5.42 8.86
C VAL A 245 -12.97 -6.86 9.36
N LEU A 246 -12.70 -7.78 8.44
CA LEU A 246 -12.23 -9.11 8.76
C LEU A 246 -10.71 -9.05 8.93
N VAL A 247 -10.20 -9.42 10.09
CA VAL A 247 -8.77 -9.47 10.40
C VAL A 247 -8.31 -10.91 10.49
N VAL A 248 -7.19 -11.20 9.86
CA VAL A 248 -6.58 -12.54 9.80
C VAL A 248 -5.20 -12.47 10.42
N GLU A 249 -4.93 -13.27 11.43
CA GLU A 249 -3.63 -13.40 12.08
C GLU A 249 -2.90 -14.64 11.57
N GLN A 250 -1.66 -14.46 11.12
CA GLN A 250 -0.76 -15.54 10.72
C GLN A 250 0.22 -15.89 11.85
N GLN A 251 0.25 -17.16 12.24
CA GLN A 251 1.23 -17.71 13.19
C GLN A 251 1.91 -18.91 12.52
N GLY A 252 3.03 -18.67 11.83
CA GLY A 252 3.66 -19.66 10.97
C GLY A 252 2.73 -20.09 9.83
N GLN A 253 2.38 -21.38 9.81
CA GLN A 253 1.45 -21.95 8.82
C GLN A 253 -0.02 -21.92 9.28
N LYS A 254 -0.30 -21.49 10.52
CA LYS A 254 -1.67 -21.40 11.05
C LYS A 254 -2.23 -20.01 10.85
N PHE A 255 -3.50 -19.95 10.43
CA PHE A 255 -4.26 -18.70 10.31
C PHE A 255 -5.50 -18.77 11.19
N THR A 256 -5.76 -17.71 11.91
CA THR A 256 -6.99 -17.47 12.66
C THR A 256 -7.57 -16.14 12.27
N ASP A 257 -8.89 -16.02 12.31
CA ASP A 257 -9.58 -14.82 11.87
C ASP A 257 -10.59 -14.34 12.92
N PHE A 258 -10.82 -13.03 12.93
CA PHE A 258 -11.82 -12.39 13.75
C PHE A 258 -12.33 -11.13 13.06
N LYS A 259 -13.50 -10.64 13.48
CA LYS A 259 -14.12 -9.46 12.90
C LYS A 259 -14.08 -8.29 13.87
N ILE A 260 -13.77 -7.10 13.36
CA ILE A 260 -13.96 -5.82 14.02
C ILE A 260 -15.15 -5.13 13.34
N SER A 261 -16.26 -5.00 14.07
CA SER A 261 -17.47 -4.40 13.54
C SER A 261 -17.37 -2.87 13.49
N LEU A 262 -17.84 -2.30 12.39
CA LEU A 262 -18.00 -0.86 12.17
C LEU A 262 -19.38 -0.59 11.59
N PRO A 263 -20.02 0.54 11.93
CA PRO A 263 -21.35 0.86 11.46
C PRO A 263 -21.37 1.34 9.99
N VAL A 264 -20.30 1.14 9.27
CA VAL A 264 -20.09 1.60 7.89
C VAL A 264 -19.41 0.54 7.05
N ARG A 265 -19.69 0.55 5.74
CA ARG A 265 -19.00 -0.28 4.75
C ARG A 265 -17.55 0.19 4.62
N ILE A 266 -16.61 -0.74 4.71
CA ILE A 266 -15.20 -0.51 4.43
C ILE A 266 -14.88 -0.99 3.01
N GLY A 267 -14.53 -0.05 2.13
CA GLY A 267 -14.17 -0.34 0.74
C GLY A 267 -12.67 -0.47 0.49
N THR A 268 -11.85 0.03 1.39
CA THR A 268 -10.39 -0.01 1.24
C THR A 268 -9.73 -0.22 2.60
N VAL A 269 -8.71 -1.03 2.62
CA VAL A 269 -7.81 -1.17 3.76
C VAL A 269 -6.40 -0.83 3.29
N VAL A 270 -5.68 -0.04 4.07
CA VAL A 270 -4.29 0.35 3.80
C VAL A 270 -3.41 -0.11 4.94
N GLY A 271 -2.33 -0.77 4.61
CA GLY A 271 -1.31 -1.23 5.55
C GLY A 271 0.09 -1.04 4.97
N HIS A 272 1.08 -1.12 5.81
CA HIS A 272 2.50 -1.13 5.46
C HIS A 272 3.23 -2.11 6.37
N HIS A 273 4.15 -2.91 5.83
CA HIS A 273 4.81 -3.99 6.58
C HIS A 273 5.54 -3.52 7.86
N LEU A 274 5.95 -2.25 7.93
CA LEU A 274 6.58 -1.64 9.10
C LEU A 274 5.59 -0.88 10.00
N ALA A 275 4.33 -0.70 9.59
CA ALA A 275 3.35 0.01 10.39
C ALA A 275 2.75 -0.89 11.48
N PRO A 276 2.39 -0.32 12.66
CA PRO A 276 1.77 -1.09 13.74
C PRO A 276 0.29 -1.37 13.50
N ASN A 277 -0.39 -0.50 12.75
CA ASN A 277 -1.83 -0.53 12.52
C ASN A 277 -2.17 -0.54 11.04
N LEU A 278 -3.37 -1.03 10.72
CA LEU A 278 -4.01 -0.83 9.42
C LEU A 278 -4.93 0.39 9.49
N VAL A 279 -5.24 0.95 8.33
CA VAL A 279 -6.25 2.01 8.21
C VAL A 279 -7.38 1.51 7.32
N ALA A 280 -8.59 1.48 7.87
CA ALA A 280 -9.80 1.16 7.13
C ALA A 280 -10.50 2.44 6.69
N LEU A 281 -10.94 2.45 5.43
CA LEU A 281 -11.53 3.61 4.78
C LEU A 281 -13.00 3.32 4.48
N ALA A 282 -13.88 4.17 5.02
CA ALA A 282 -15.29 4.11 4.70
C ALA A 282 -15.53 4.37 3.20
N SER A 283 -16.49 3.64 2.61
CA SER A 283 -16.77 3.73 1.17
C SER A 283 -17.56 5.00 0.79
N THR A 284 -18.40 5.48 1.67
CA THR A 284 -19.40 6.53 1.39
C THR A 284 -19.14 7.84 2.13
N THR A 285 -18.22 7.82 3.10
CA THR A 285 -17.84 8.99 3.90
C THR A 285 -16.32 9.17 3.87
N PRO A 286 -15.79 10.35 4.23
CA PRO A 286 -14.35 10.56 4.30
C PRO A 286 -13.69 9.88 5.50
N ASP A 287 -14.45 9.15 6.31
CA ASP A 287 -13.98 8.58 7.58
C ASP A 287 -12.83 7.59 7.40
N LEU A 288 -11.90 7.66 8.33
CA LEU A 288 -10.73 6.81 8.47
C LEU A 288 -10.72 6.17 9.86
N PHE A 289 -10.52 4.87 9.90
CA PHE A 289 -10.46 4.11 11.14
C PHE A 289 -9.11 3.41 11.29
N ILE A 290 -8.46 3.65 12.40
CA ILE A 290 -7.27 2.89 12.80
C ILE A 290 -7.76 1.51 13.26
N ILE A 291 -7.20 0.47 12.70
CA ILE A 291 -7.45 -0.90 13.10
C ILE A 291 -6.24 -1.41 13.87
N ASP A 292 -6.41 -1.61 15.17
CA ASP A 292 -5.40 -2.28 16.00
C ASP A 292 -5.72 -3.77 16.08
N PRO A 293 -4.98 -4.61 15.36
CA PRO A 293 -5.26 -6.05 15.32
C PRO A 293 -4.82 -6.79 16.59
N ILE A 294 -3.94 -6.18 17.40
CA ILE A 294 -3.47 -6.76 18.66
C ILE A 294 -4.51 -6.54 19.75
N LEU A 295 -4.96 -5.29 19.90
CA LEU A 295 -6.00 -4.92 20.88
C LEU A 295 -7.41 -5.28 20.36
N LYS A 296 -7.56 -5.68 19.10
CA LYS A 296 -8.82 -6.01 18.43
C LYS A 296 -9.86 -4.89 18.53
N ASN A 297 -9.40 -3.66 18.41
CA ASN A 297 -10.23 -2.46 18.49
C ASN A 297 -9.99 -1.52 17.31
N THR A 298 -10.76 -0.44 17.28
CA THR A 298 -10.68 0.60 16.27
C THR A 298 -10.91 1.97 16.87
N ASN A 299 -10.23 2.98 16.31
CA ASN A 299 -10.43 4.38 16.62
C ASN A 299 -10.59 5.19 15.34
N GLN A 300 -11.51 6.13 15.30
CA GLN A 300 -11.67 7.03 14.17
C GLN A 300 -10.61 8.13 14.21
N ILE A 301 -9.99 8.40 13.07
CA ILE A 301 -9.04 9.51 12.93
C ILE A 301 -9.84 10.79 12.67
N GLN A 302 -9.71 11.78 13.54
CA GLN A 302 -10.23 13.13 13.31
C GLN A 302 -9.24 13.91 12.44
N TRP A 303 -9.32 13.72 11.13
CA TRP A 303 -8.34 14.26 10.20
C TRP A 303 -8.75 15.59 9.56
N VAL A 304 -10.04 15.89 9.54
CA VAL A 304 -10.59 17.18 9.08
C VAL A 304 -11.69 17.67 10.02
N ASN A 305 -11.79 18.99 10.16
CA ASN A 305 -12.87 19.66 10.90
C ASN A 305 -13.90 20.31 9.96
N ASP A 306 -13.59 20.39 8.67
CA ASP A 306 -14.44 20.99 7.66
C ASP A 306 -15.24 19.89 6.93
N PRO A 307 -16.57 19.84 7.04
CA PRO A 307 -17.38 18.79 6.42
C PRO A 307 -17.38 18.85 4.88
N THR A 308 -16.90 19.93 4.28
CA THR A 308 -16.77 20.06 2.81
C THR A 308 -15.47 19.46 2.27
N THR A 309 -14.53 19.14 3.15
CA THR A 309 -13.25 18.53 2.76
C THR A 309 -13.39 17.02 2.65
N THR A 310 -13.08 16.49 1.48
CA THR A 310 -13.11 15.05 1.20
C THR A 310 -11.71 14.50 1.01
N ARG A 311 -11.55 13.21 1.22
CA ARG A 311 -10.32 12.47 1.00
C ARG A 311 -10.21 12.10 -0.50
N LEU A 312 -9.08 12.39 -1.12
CA LEU A 312 -8.78 12.00 -2.51
C LEU A 312 -7.87 10.76 -2.57
N LYS A 313 -6.73 10.82 -1.93
CA LYS A 313 -5.72 9.76 -1.93
C LYS A 313 -5.12 9.59 -0.54
N GLN A 314 -4.61 8.40 -0.27
CA GLN A 314 -3.93 8.09 0.98
C GLN A 314 -2.86 7.02 0.78
N ILE A 315 -1.79 7.10 1.57
CA ILE A 315 -0.68 6.16 1.51
C ILE A 315 0.12 6.20 2.82
N TYR A 316 0.78 5.11 3.17
CA TYR A 316 1.90 5.14 4.12
C TYR A 316 3.16 5.64 3.43
N SER A 317 4.01 6.36 4.16
CA SER A 317 5.37 6.64 3.71
C SER A 317 6.15 5.33 3.52
N SER A 318 7.21 5.34 2.74
CA SER A 318 8.06 4.16 2.48
C SER A 318 8.67 3.57 3.74
N SER A 319 8.89 4.37 4.78
CA SER A 319 9.34 3.92 6.10
C SER A 319 8.22 3.40 7.00
N GLY A 320 6.96 3.51 6.59
CA GLY A 320 5.81 3.20 7.44
C GLY A 320 5.61 4.15 8.63
N LYS A 321 6.45 5.19 8.78
CA LYS A 321 6.40 6.12 9.94
C LYS A 321 5.27 7.13 9.85
N PHE A 322 4.83 7.44 8.65
CA PHE A 322 3.79 8.43 8.40
C PHE A 322 2.65 7.84 7.58
N PHE A 323 1.45 8.25 7.90
CA PHE A 323 0.28 8.07 7.06
C PHE A 323 -0.12 9.40 6.46
N VAL A 324 -0.29 9.45 5.15
CA VAL A 324 -0.50 10.70 4.39
C VAL A 324 -1.84 10.66 3.70
N VAL A 325 -2.61 11.74 3.82
CA VAL A 325 -3.90 11.92 3.15
C VAL A 325 -3.84 13.19 2.31
N LEU A 326 -4.05 13.06 1.00
CA LEU A 326 -4.33 14.20 0.11
C LEU A 326 -5.83 14.47 0.13
N ASP A 327 -6.20 15.70 0.42
CA ASP A 327 -7.59 16.13 0.47
C ASP A 327 -8.04 16.96 -0.76
N SER A 328 -9.35 17.22 -0.83
CA SER A 328 -9.97 17.99 -1.91
C SER A 328 -9.63 19.48 -1.92
N LYS A 329 -8.86 19.97 -0.96
CA LYS A 329 -8.30 21.31 -0.92
C LYS A 329 -6.86 21.35 -1.44
N GLY A 330 -6.31 20.20 -1.86
CA GLY A 330 -4.93 20.10 -2.34
C GLY A 330 -3.88 20.04 -1.24
N VAL A 331 -4.30 19.71 -0.02
CA VAL A 331 -3.44 19.65 1.16
C VAL A 331 -3.07 18.22 1.48
N LEU A 332 -1.80 17.98 1.74
CA LEU A 332 -1.32 16.74 2.37
C LEU A 332 -1.44 16.87 3.89
N ASN A 333 -2.22 15.99 4.48
CA ASN A 333 -2.35 15.83 5.93
C ASN A 333 -1.45 14.66 6.34
N ILE A 334 -0.43 14.91 7.16
CA ILE A 334 0.62 13.95 7.51
C ILE A 334 0.52 13.57 8.98
N PHE A 335 0.24 12.30 9.24
CA PHE A 335 0.07 11.72 10.57
C PHE A 335 1.26 10.84 10.94
N ASP A 336 1.67 10.87 12.19
CA ASP A 336 2.55 9.85 12.76
C ASP A 336 1.79 8.52 12.85
N SER A 337 2.31 7.46 12.28
CA SER A 337 1.60 6.17 12.20
C SER A 337 1.54 5.39 13.51
N LYS A 338 2.24 5.84 14.56
CA LYS A 338 2.21 5.23 15.89
C LYS A 338 1.27 5.96 16.83
N THR A 339 1.37 7.30 16.88
CA THR A 339 0.57 8.13 17.79
C THR A 339 -0.72 8.63 17.16
N TRP A 340 -0.79 8.62 15.82
CA TRP A 340 -1.89 9.16 15.01
C TRP A 340 -2.11 10.66 15.21
N GLU A 341 -1.11 11.34 15.75
CA GLU A 341 -1.09 12.79 15.80
C GLU A 341 -0.83 13.38 14.42
N LEU A 342 -1.56 14.42 14.09
CA LEU A 342 -1.31 15.22 12.90
C LEU A 342 -0.03 16.02 13.09
N LYS A 343 1.01 15.68 12.32
CA LYS A 343 2.34 16.32 12.41
C LYS A 343 2.42 17.62 11.64
N THR A 344 1.87 17.64 10.44
CA THR A 344 1.91 18.83 9.58
C THR A 344 0.86 18.75 8.47
N ARG A 345 0.61 19.89 7.86
CA ARG A 345 -0.18 20.07 6.65
C ARG A 345 0.63 20.82 5.62
N LEU A 346 0.68 20.30 4.40
CA LEU A 346 1.40 20.91 3.28
C LEU A 346 0.43 21.20 2.15
N ASN A 347 0.37 22.46 1.72
CA ASN A 347 -0.33 22.79 0.49
C ASN A 347 0.56 22.40 -0.70
N VAL A 348 0.11 21.46 -1.51
CA VAL A 348 0.94 20.87 -2.58
C VAL A 348 0.35 21.09 -3.97
N ILE A 349 -0.97 21.33 -4.05
CA ILE A 349 -1.66 21.56 -5.32
C ILE A 349 -2.82 22.52 -5.07
N ASP A 350 -3.08 23.40 -6.03
CA ASP A 350 -4.20 24.34 -5.93
C ASP A 350 -5.54 23.59 -5.89
N ALA A 351 -6.41 23.96 -4.95
CA ALA A 351 -7.76 23.41 -4.83
C ALA A 351 -8.61 23.56 -6.11
N GLN A 352 -8.31 24.55 -6.93
CA GLN A 352 -8.95 24.79 -8.22
C GLN A 352 -8.25 24.10 -9.40
N SER A 353 -7.14 23.41 -9.15
CA SER A 353 -6.44 22.70 -10.21
C SER A 353 -7.32 21.60 -10.82
N PRO A 354 -7.47 21.55 -12.16
CA PRO A 354 -8.21 20.48 -12.82
C PRO A 354 -7.57 19.10 -12.63
N ASP A 355 -6.29 19.06 -12.25
CA ASP A 355 -5.54 17.82 -12.04
C ASP A 355 -5.60 17.28 -10.60
N LEU A 356 -6.19 18.03 -9.67
CA LEU A 356 -6.23 17.64 -8.25
C LEU A 356 -6.83 16.25 -8.04
N THR A 357 -7.96 15.96 -8.67
CA THR A 357 -8.64 14.65 -8.54
C THR A 357 -7.90 13.51 -9.25
N LYS A 358 -7.06 13.83 -10.23
CA LYS A 358 -6.23 12.90 -11.00
C LYS A 358 -4.89 12.62 -10.32
N THR A 359 -4.47 13.47 -9.39
CA THR A 359 -3.19 13.34 -8.67
C THR A 359 -3.09 12.00 -7.96
N GLN A 360 -1.96 11.35 -8.07
CA GLN A 360 -1.64 10.11 -7.37
C GLN A 360 -0.61 10.36 -6.29
N LEU A 361 -0.74 9.63 -5.18
CA LEU A 361 0.30 9.57 -4.15
C LEU A 361 1.14 8.33 -4.36
N VAL A 362 2.44 8.50 -4.41
CA VAL A 362 3.40 7.40 -4.44
C VAL A 362 4.40 7.58 -3.31
N ALA A 363 4.64 6.52 -2.55
CA ALA A 363 5.74 6.46 -1.61
C ALA A 363 6.93 5.82 -2.33
N ASN A 364 8.02 6.56 -2.42
CA ASN A 364 9.25 6.11 -3.04
C ASN A 364 10.36 6.08 -2.00
N GLY A 365 11.23 5.10 -2.12
CA GLY A 365 12.36 4.93 -1.24
C GLY A 365 12.26 3.65 -0.41
N ARG A 366 13.41 3.21 0.07
CA ARG A 366 13.49 2.17 1.09
C ARG A 366 13.46 2.81 2.45
N ALA A 367 12.78 2.16 3.37
CA ALA A 367 13.02 2.40 4.78
C ALA A 367 14.44 1.90 5.07
N ASP A 368 15.31 2.77 5.49
CA ASP A 368 16.59 2.43 6.03
C ASP A 368 16.43 1.87 7.46
#